data_5f47aa6df04f30959c927ad95f383c38
#
_entry.id   5f47aa6df04f30959c927ad95f383c38
#
_cell.length_a   1.000
_cell.length_b   1.000
_cell.length_c   1.000
_cell.angle_alpha   90.00
_cell.angle_beta   90.00
_cell.angle_gamma   90.00
#
_symmetry.space_group_name_H-M   'P 1'
#
loop_
_entity.id
_entity.type
_entity.pdbx_description
1 polymer ?
#
loop_
_entity_poly.entity_id
_entity_poly.type
_entity_poly.pdbx_seq_one_letter_code
_entity_poly.pdbx_strand_id
1 'polypeptide(L)'
;MSNCPVCQEDLFSSRDASHELPCGHAIHWHCFRELASHDSRCPMCKKTAETHERMKPTWDAMAMGIALQPVPPELCKVVTIKCNDCEKVQPNRSWHFLGVQCQDCESFNTVVESIEFIGQEAHEFLLRQDPTAAAQQQAVASNNASERSGQSAQSGGSSSRSRQRPRRRRASMAAVPGENPPPPFARR
;
A
#
# COMPACT_ATOMS: atom_id res chain seq x y z
N MET A 1 25.04 -17.76 -17.08
CA MET A 1 24.59 -16.59 -17.86
C MET A 1 25.58 -15.49 -17.57
N SER A 2 26.28 -15.00 -18.59
CA SER A 2 27.31 -13.96 -18.46
C SER A 2 26.77 -12.53 -18.76
N ASN A 3 25.54 -12.41 -19.23
CA ASN A 3 24.97 -11.14 -19.63
C ASN A 3 23.95 -10.61 -18.63
N CYS A 4 23.94 -9.30 -18.43
CA CYS A 4 22.95 -8.59 -17.62
C CYS A 4 21.55 -8.71 -18.24
N PRO A 5 20.53 -9.17 -17.49
CA PRO A 5 19.17 -9.34 -18.03
C PRO A 5 18.45 -8.01 -18.34
N VAL A 6 19.00 -6.88 -17.91
CA VAL A 6 18.43 -5.55 -18.12
C VAL A 6 18.98 -4.90 -19.39
N CYS A 7 20.30 -4.74 -19.49
CA CYS A 7 20.94 -4.08 -20.64
C CYS A 7 21.52 -5.07 -21.69
N GLN A 8 21.53 -6.37 -21.38
CA GLN A 8 22.06 -7.46 -22.24
C GLN A 8 23.57 -7.44 -22.49
N GLU A 9 24.30 -6.51 -21.89
CA GLU A 9 25.76 -6.44 -21.96
C GLU A 9 26.40 -7.48 -21.01
N ASP A 10 27.67 -7.85 -21.30
CA ASP A 10 28.40 -8.82 -20.51
C ASP A 10 28.69 -8.29 -19.10
N LEU A 11 28.42 -9.08 -18.08
CA LEU A 11 28.54 -8.71 -16.66
C LEU A 11 29.99 -8.57 -16.19
N PHE A 12 30.94 -9.21 -16.87
CA PHE A 12 32.32 -9.32 -16.40
C PHE A 12 33.34 -8.56 -17.25
N SER A 13 32.98 -8.25 -18.49
CA SER A 13 33.84 -7.49 -19.41
C SER A 13 33.45 -6.01 -19.51
N SER A 14 32.29 -5.62 -18.97
CA SER A 14 31.85 -4.23 -18.92
C SER A 14 32.62 -3.43 -17.87
N ARG A 15 32.68 -2.11 -18.02
CA ARG A 15 33.26 -1.21 -17.02
C ARG A 15 32.40 -1.07 -15.76
N ASP A 16 31.17 -1.53 -15.83
CA ASP A 16 30.20 -1.43 -14.76
C ASP A 16 30.32 -2.63 -13.80
N ALA A 17 30.34 -2.33 -12.51
CA ALA A 17 30.39 -3.35 -11.48
C ALA A 17 29.16 -4.24 -11.51
N SER A 18 29.34 -5.55 -11.49
CA SER A 18 28.28 -6.51 -11.28
C SER A 18 27.80 -6.49 -9.84
N HIS A 19 26.50 -6.63 -9.66
CA HIS A 19 25.83 -6.73 -8.36
C HIS A 19 25.08 -8.05 -8.28
N GLU A 20 25.39 -8.85 -7.27
CA GLU A 20 24.71 -10.10 -6.99
C GLU A 20 23.50 -9.85 -6.09
N LEU A 21 22.33 -10.33 -6.52
CA LEU A 21 21.09 -10.25 -5.78
C LEU A 21 20.99 -11.37 -4.73
N PRO A 22 20.16 -11.23 -3.68
CA PRO A 22 19.95 -12.27 -2.68
C PRO A 22 19.50 -13.62 -3.25
N CYS A 23 18.92 -13.63 -4.43
CA CYS A 23 18.51 -14.85 -5.15
C CYS A 23 19.62 -15.50 -5.97
N GLY A 24 20.87 -14.97 -5.94
CA GLY A 24 22.04 -15.49 -6.68
C GLY A 24 22.13 -15.04 -8.14
N HIS A 25 21.19 -14.23 -8.65
CA HIS A 25 21.30 -13.63 -9.97
C HIS A 25 22.13 -12.36 -9.91
N ALA A 26 22.94 -12.13 -10.97
CA ALA A 26 23.78 -10.94 -11.08
C ALA A 26 23.23 -9.98 -12.15
N ILE A 27 23.32 -8.69 -11.87
CA ILE A 27 23.02 -7.60 -12.77
C ILE A 27 24.04 -6.47 -12.58
N HIS A 28 24.19 -5.53 -13.51
CA HIS A 28 25.03 -4.37 -13.29
C HIS A 28 24.46 -3.47 -12.19
N TRP A 29 25.34 -2.83 -11.43
CA TRP A 29 24.95 -1.96 -10.32
C TRP A 29 24.04 -0.79 -10.77
N HIS A 30 24.35 -0.16 -11.91
CA HIS A 30 23.50 0.92 -12.44
C HIS A 30 22.12 0.40 -12.87
N CYS A 31 22.07 -0.79 -13.53
CA CYS A 31 20.81 -1.44 -13.90
C CYS A 31 19.97 -1.81 -12.67
N PHE A 32 20.62 -2.24 -11.58
CA PHE A 32 19.93 -2.50 -10.31
C PHE A 32 19.31 -1.23 -9.71
N ARG A 33 20.06 -0.13 -9.70
CA ARG A 33 19.54 1.15 -9.19
C ARG A 33 18.34 1.68 -9.99
N GLU A 34 18.39 1.55 -11.30
CA GLU A 34 17.27 1.92 -12.18
C GLU A 34 16.06 1.01 -11.94
N LEU A 35 16.28 -0.31 -11.89
CA LEU A 35 15.23 -1.28 -11.59
C LEU A 35 14.59 -1.02 -10.22
N ALA A 36 15.39 -0.83 -9.18
CA ALA A 36 14.92 -0.64 -7.81
C ALA A 36 14.06 0.63 -7.61
N SER A 37 14.14 1.59 -8.52
CA SER A 37 13.28 2.78 -8.50
C SER A 37 11.83 2.48 -8.94
N HIS A 38 11.60 1.37 -9.64
CA HIS A 38 10.29 1.00 -10.19
C HIS A 38 9.79 -0.35 -9.70
N ASP A 39 10.68 -1.33 -9.55
CA ASP A 39 10.36 -2.69 -9.12
C ASP A 39 11.50 -3.27 -8.27
N SER A 40 11.19 -3.69 -7.07
CA SER A 40 12.16 -4.30 -6.13
C SER A 40 12.34 -5.80 -6.33
N ARG A 41 11.95 -6.35 -7.49
CA ARG A 41 12.03 -7.79 -7.80
C ARG A 41 13.11 -8.11 -8.83
N CYS A 42 13.73 -9.26 -8.66
CA CYS A 42 14.67 -9.79 -9.64
C CYS A 42 13.96 -10.02 -11.00
N PRO A 43 14.49 -9.50 -12.12
CA PRO A 43 13.86 -9.66 -13.44
C PRO A 43 13.83 -11.12 -13.91
N MET A 44 14.74 -11.95 -13.40
CA MET A 44 14.87 -13.35 -13.79
C MET A 44 13.92 -14.29 -13.05
N CYS A 45 13.89 -14.22 -11.71
CA CYS A 45 13.13 -15.17 -10.88
C CYS A 45 12.00 -14.54 -10.08
N LYS A 46 11.80 -13.23 -10.18
CA LYS A 46 10.75 -12.46 -9.48
C LYS A 46 10.87 -12.45 -7.95
N LYS A 47 11.91 -13.04 -7.37
CA LYS A 47 12.20 -12.89 -5.93
C LYS A 47 12.59 -11.45 -5.61
N THR A 48 12.39 -11.05 -4.38
CA THR A 48 12.79 -9.73 -3.89
C THR A 48 14.29 -9.52 -4.11
N ALA A 49 14.65 -8.41 -4.74
CA ALA A 49 16.01 -8.09 -5.15
C ALA A 49 16.85 -7.42 -4.04
N GLU A 50 16.20 -7.05 -2.95
CA GLU A 50 16.80 -6.47 -1.74
C GLU A 50 16.80 -7.50 -0.60
N THR A 51 17.65 -7.29 0.40
CA THR A 51 17.68 -8.15 1.58
C THR A 51 16.41 -7.99 2.43
N HIS A 52 16.03 -9.05 3.14
CA HIS A 52 14.87 -9.03 4.05
C HIS A 52 14.94 -7.88 5.06
N GLU A 53 16.13 -7.62 5.62
CA GLU A 53 16.35 -6.56 6.61
C GLU A 53 16.05 -5.16 6.04
N ARG A 54 16.40 -4.91 4.78
CA ARG A 54 16.12 -3.63 4.10
C ARG A 54 14.66 -3.50 3.71
N MET A 55 14.00 -4.60 3.37
CA MET A 55 12.60 -4.60 2.97
C MET A 55 11.65 -4.58 4.17
N LYS A 56 12.06 -5.11 5.31
CA LYS A 56 11.20 -5.23 6.50
C LYS A 56 10.49 -3.94 6.92
N PRO A 57 11.16 -2.77 7.03
CA PRO A 57 10.47 -1.52 7.38
C PRO A 57 9.35 -1.14 6.39
N THR A 58 9.56 -1.41 5.10
CA THR A 58 8.55 -1.16 4.06
C THR A 58 7.37 -2.12 4.21
N TRP A 59 7.63 -3.39 4.46
CA TRP A 59 6.60 -4.40 4.69
C TRP A 59 5.79 -4.15 5.96
N ASP A 60 6.46 -3.72 7.05
CA ASP A 60 5.80 -3.34 8.29
C ASP A 60 4.88 -2.13 8.09
N ALA A 61 5.32 -1.13 7.32
CA ALA A 61 4.49 0.02 6.96
C ALA A 61 3.28 -0.38 6.10
N MET A 62 3.45 -1.31 5.15
CA MET A 62 2.35 -1.86 4.35
C MET A 62 1.35 -2.63 5.23
N ALA A 63 1.83 -3.48 6.14
CA ALA A 63 0.99 -4.23 7.07
C ALA A 63 0.17 -3.29 7.97
N MET A 64 0.80 -2.22 8.47
CA MET A 64 0.11 -1.18 9.23
C MET A 64 -0.95 -0.46 8.38
N GLY A 65 -0.62 -0.12 7.13
CA GLY A 65 -1.58 0.49 6.18
C GLY A 65 -2.80 -0.40 5.94
N ILE A 66 -2.60 -1.70 5.80
CA ILE A 66 -3.68 -2.70 5.66
C ILE A 66 -4.57 -2.72 6.92
N ALA A 67 -3.96 -2.72 8.11
CA ALA A 67 -4.72 -2.73 9.37
C ALA A 67 -5.57 -1.46 9.57
N LEU A 68 -5.10 -0.31 9.05
CA LEU A 68 -5.83 0.97 9.15
C LEU A 68 -6.92 1.14 8.08
N GLN A 69 -6.92 0.35 7.02
CA GLN A 69 -7.84 0.48 5.89
C GLN A 69 -8.55 -0.86 5.61
N PRO A 70 -9.48 -1.29 6.46
CA PRO A 70 -10.18 -2.55 6.24
C PRO A 70 -10.97 -2.53 4.92
N VAL A 71 -10.98 -3.66 4.23
CA VAL A 71 -11.73 -3.83 2.98
C VAL A 71 -13.22 -3.90 3.32
N PRO A 72 -14.09 -3.13 2.63
CA PRO A 72 -15.54 -3.22 2.79
C PRO A 72 -16.09 -4.63 2.50
N PRO A 73 -17.15 -5.07 3.18
CA PRO A 73 -17.70 -6.43 3.02
C PRO A 73 -17.98 -6.83 1.57
N GLU A 74 -18.46 -5.90 0.75
CA GLU A 74 -18.80 -6.13 -0.66
C GLU A 74 -17.56 -6.42 -1.54
N LEU A 75 -16.39 -5.93 -1.12
CA LEU A 75 -15.11 -6.05 -1.84
C LEU A 75 -14.19 -7.11 -1.22
N CYS A 76 -14.60 -7.73 -0.11
CA CYS A 76 -13.84 -8.80 0.52
C CYS A 76 -13.61 -9.95 -0.45
N LYS A 77 -12.40 -10.53 -0.37
CA LYS A 77 -12.05 -11.75 -1.10
C LYS A 77 -11.22 -12.64 -0.20
N VAL A 78 -11.49 -13.93 -0.28
CA VAL A 78 -10.63 -14.97 0.27
C VAL A 78 -9.84 -15.58 -0.88
N VAL A 79 -8.53 -15.60 -0.75
CA VAL A 79 -7.63 -15.99 -1.83
C VAL A 79 -6.59 -17.01 -1.36
N THR A 80 -6.16 -17.83 -2.28
CA THR A 80 -4.93 -18.62 -2.15
C THR A 80 -3.80 -17.85 -2.81
N ILE A 81 -2.72 -17.63 -2.07
CA ILE A 81 -1.53 -16.92 -2.56
C ILE A 81 -0.34 -17.86 -2.64
N LYS A 82 0.56 -17.54 -3.56
CA LYS A 82 1.91 -18.09 -3.63
C LYS A 82 2.91 -16.97 -3.38
N CYS A 83 3.83 -17.19 -2.44
CA CYS A 83 4.94 -16.27 -2.20
C CYS A 83 6.08 -16.55 -3.18
N ASN A 84 6.58 -15.52 -3.87
CA ASN A 84 7.72 -15.64 -4.78
C ASN A 84 9.05 -15.80 -4.04
N ASP A 85 9.15 -15.31 -2.79
CA ASP A 85 10.41 -15.35 -2.03
C ASP A 85 10.62 -16.70 -1.35
N CYS A 86 9.66 -17.21 -0.58
CA CYS A 86 9.75 -18.49 0.08
C CYS A 86 9.09 -19.67 -0.66
N GLU A 87 8.43 -19.39 -1.80
CA GLU A 87 7.75 -20.35 -2.69
C GLU A 87 6.58 -21.11 -2.06
N LYS A 88 6.18 -20.74 -0.84
CA LYS A 88 5.05 -21.38 -0.14
C LYS A 88 3.71 -20.89 -0.67
N VAL A 89 2.76 -21.82 -0.74
CA VAL A 89 1.36 -21.56 -1.06
C VAL A 89 0.56 -21.48 0.24
N GLN A 90 -0.26 -20.44 0.38
CA GLN A 90 -1.07 -20.17 1.56
C GLN A 90 -2.52 -19.96 1.18
N PRO A 91 -3.41 -20.90 1.49
CA PRO A 91 -4.85 -20.77 1.27
C PRO A 91 -5.51 -19.89 2.32
N ASN A 92 -6.75 -19.51 2.03
CA ASN A 92 -7.65 -18.82 2.96
C ASN A 92 -7.09 -17.48 3.49
N ARG A 93 -6.38 -16.73 2.61
CA ARG A 93 -5.86 -15.41 2.95
C ARG A 93 -6.88 -14.32 2.65
N SER A 94 -6.98 -13.35 3.55
CA SER A 94 -7.74 -12.12 3.27
C SER A 94 -7.02 -11.30 2.22
N TRP A 95 -7.70 -11.00 1.12
CA TRP A 95 -7.17 -10.13 0.08
C TRP A 95 -7.28 -8.65 0.47
N HIS A 96 -6.26 -7.89 0.11
CA HIS A 96 -6.27 -6.44 0.26
C HIS A 96 -5.66 -5.78 -0.97
N PHE A 97 -6.12 -4.57 -1.33
CA PHE A 97 -5.63 -3.83 -2.52
C PHE A 97 -4.17 -3.39 -2.41
N LEU A 98 -3.62 -3.23 -1.21
CA LEU A 98 -2.19 -2.97 -0.99
C LEU A 98 -1.32 -4.23 -1.11
N GLY A 99 -1.91 -5.42 -1.18
CA GLY A 99 -1.22 -6.69 -1.27
C GLY A 99 -1.62 -7.65 -0.15
N VAL A 100 -1.13 -8.88 -0.25
CA VAL A 100 -1.33 -9.94 0.77
C VAL A 100 0.03 -10.36 1.29
N GLN A 101 0.24 -10.23 2.60
CA GLN A 101 1.50 -10.59 3.24
C GLN A 101 1.63 -12.11 3.39
N CYS A 102 2.80 -12.65 3.08
CA CYS A 102 3.17 -14.01 3.40
C CYS A 102 3.35 -14.17 4.92
N GLN A 103 2.74 -15.18 5.54
CA GLN A 103 2.86 -15.43 6.99
C GLN A 103 4.21 -16.04 7.38
N ASP A 104 4.90 -16.68 6.44
CA ASP A 104 6.16 -17.39 6.73
C ASP A 104 7.39 -16.48 6.68
N CYS A 105 7.47 -15.61 5.66
CA CYS A 105 8.64 -14.74 5.46
C CYS A 105 8.29 -13.24 5.52
N GLU A 106 7.06 -12.89 5.87
CA GLU A 106 6.57 -11.51 6.01
C GLU A 106 6.63 -10.65 4.75
N SER A 107 7.05 -11.21 3.61
CA SER A 107 7.14 -10.54 2.33
C SER A 107 5.76 -10.24 1.74
N PHE A 108 5.65 -9.13 1.02
CA PHE A 108 4.49 -8.79 0.18
C PHE A 108 4.68 -9.19 -1.29
N ASN A 109 5.77 -9.86 -1.62
CA ASN A 109 6.01 -10.37 -2.96
C ASN A 109 5.23 -11.66 -3.22
N THR A 110 3.91 -11.53 -3.23
CA THR A 110 2.95 -12.64 -3.37
C THR A 110 2.12 -12.49 -4.63
N VAL A 111 1.68 -13.62 -5.17
CA VAL A 111 0.77 -13.71 -6.33
C VAL A 111 -0.49 -14.45 -5.91
N VAL A 112 -1.65 -13.96 -6.31
CA VAL A 112 -2.91 -14.66 -6.12
C VAL A 112 -3.01 -15.79 -7.16
N GLU A 113 -3.12 -17.04 -6.70
CA GLU A 113 -3.32 -18.21 -7.57
C GLU A 113 -4.79 -18.50 -7.82
N SER A 114 -5.63 -18.40 -6.77
CA SER A 114 -7.07 -18.61 -6.88
C SER A 114 -7.85 -17.67 -5.95
N ILE A 115 -9.11 -17.48 -6.27
CA ILE A 115 -10.08 -16.75 -5.45
C ILE A 115 -11.14 -17.78 -5.03
N GLU A 116 -11.28 -17.97 -3.71
CA GLU A 116 -12.17 -18.96 -3.11
C GLU A 116 -13.59 -18.39 -2.90
N PHE A 117 -13.65 -17.21 -2.25
CA PHE A 117 -14.90 -16.52 -1.93
C PHE A 117 -14.79 -15.03 -2.26
N ILE A 118 -15.93 -14.40 -2.58
CA ILE A 118 -16.01 -12.97 -2.93
C ILE A 118 -17.17 -12.32 -2.20
N GLY A 119 -17.02 -11.03 -1.82
CA GLY A 119 -18.07 -10.21 -1.24
C GLY A 119 -18.51 -10.71 0.14
N GLN A 120 -19.81 -10.73 0.39
CA GLN A 120 -20.38 -11.06 1.69
C GLN A 120 -19.98 -12.46 2.20
N GLU A 121 -19.93 -13.44 1.31
CA GLU A 121 -19.51 -14.81 1.65
C GLU A 121 -18.07 -14.85 2.14
N ALA A 122 -17.17 -14.13 1.47
CA ALA A 122 -15.78 -13.97 1.89
C ALA A 122 -15.67 -13.29 3.25
N HIS A 123 -16.47 -12.25 3.48
CA HIS A 123 -16.49 -11.52 4.74
C HIS A 123 -16.94 -12.43 5.90
N GLU A 124 -18.04 -13.17 5.74
CA GLU A 124 -18.51 -14.12 6.75
C GLU A 124 -17.51 -15.25 7.04
N PHE A 125 -16.83 -15.74 5.99
CA PHE A 125 -15.79 -16.75 6.15
C PHE A 125 -14.63 -16.25 7.01
N LEU A 126 -14.13 -15.02 6.75
CA LEU A 126 -13.04 -14.39 7.50
C LEU A 126 -13.41 -14.11 8.96
N LEU A 127 -14.66 -13.69 9.23
CA LEU A 127 -15.15 -13.48 10.59
C LEU A 127 -15.22 -14.78 11.41
N ARG A 128 -15.45 -15.93 10.78
CA ARG A 128 -15.42 -17.24 11.46
C ARG A 128 -14.00 -17.68 11.81
N GLN A 129 -13.00 -17.28 11.01
CA GLN A 129 -11.60 -17.62 11.27
C GLN A 129 -10.96 -16.73 12.34
N ASP A 130 -11.36 -15.48 12.42
CA ASP A 130 -10.80 -14.51 13.38
C ASP A 130 -11.92 -13.79 14.15
N PRO A 131 -12.42 -14.39 15.25
CA PRO A 131 -13.50 -13.83 16.07
C PRO A 131 -13.11 -12.52 16.77
N THR A 132 -11.82 -12.20 16.90
CA THR A 132 -11.34 -10.94 17.46
C THR A 132 -11.53 -9.79 16.46
N ALA A 133 -11.36 -10.02 15.17
CA ALA A 133 -11.68 -9.05 14.13
C ALA A 133 -13.18 -8.73 14.08
N ALA A 134 -14.04 -9.72 14.32
CA ALA A 134 -15.50 -9.55 14.41
C ALA A 134 -15.90 -8.60 15.54
N ALA A 135 -15.28 -8.73 16.71
CA ALA A 135 -15.57 -7.90 17.88
C ALA A 135 -15.15 -6.44 17.67
N GLN A 136 -14.03 -6.19 16.99
CA GLN A 136 -13.54 -4.84 16.69
C GLN A 136 -14.44 -4.12 15.66
N GLN A 137 -14.93 -4.81 14.64
CA GLN A 137 -15.84 -4.23 13.64
C GLN A 137 -17.21 -3.87 14.24
N GLN A 138 -17.74 -4.67 15.17
CA GLN A 138 -18.97 -4.36 15.88
C GLN A 138 -18.83 -3.14 16.81
N ALA A 139 -17.67 -2.95 17.42
CA ALA A 139 -17.38 -1.79 18.26
C ALA A 139 -17.33 -0.47 17.43
N VAL A 140 -16.75 -0.51 16.23
CA VAL A 140 -16.72 0.65 15.32
C VAL A 140 -18.11 0.97 14.77
N ALA A 141 -18.90 -0.04 14.42
CA ALA A 141 -20.27 0.14 13.93
C ALA A 141 -21.20 0.73 15.00
N SER A 142 -21.08 0.32 16.27
CA SER A 142 -21.86 0.86 17.37
C SER A 142 -21.51 2.31 17.73
N ASN A 143 -20.23 2.70 17.62
CA ASN A 143 -19.82 4.09 17.84
C ASN A 143 -20.35 5.04 16.74
N ASN A 144 -20.33 4.62 15.48
CA ASN A 144 -20.89 5.40 14.37
C ASN A 144 -22.44 5.55 14.43
N ALA A 145 -23.12 4.56 15.02
CA ALA A 145 -24.58 4.64 15.24
C ALA A 145 -24.95 5.63 16.36
N SER A 146 -24.12 5.73 17.40
CA SER A 146 -24.32 6.70 18.50
C SER A 146 -24.12 8.14 18.08
N GLU A 147 -23.19 8.42 17.18
CA GLU A 147 -22.95 9.79 16.68
C GLU A 147 -24.07 10.28 15.74
N ARG A 148 -24.73 9.39 14.99
CA ARG A 148 -25.86 9.74 14.13
C ARG A 148 -27.16 10.04 14.89
N SER A 149 -27.36 9.48 16.09
CA SER A 149 -28.53 9.75 16.93
C SER A 149 -28.43 11.03 17.73
N GLY A 150 -27.24 11.63 17.88
CA GLY A 150 -27.01 12.90 18.59
C GLY A 150 -27.27 14.18 17.77
N GLN A 151 -27.42 14.10 16.45
CA GLN A 151 -27.62 15.28 15.58
C GLN A 151 -29.04 15.63 15.21
N SER A 152 -30.06 14.89 15.64
CA SER A 152 -31.47 15.14 15.30
C SER A 152 -32.29 15.86 16.35
N ALA A 153 -31.69 16.42 17.41
CA ALA A 153 -32.41 17.06 18.50
C ALA A 153 -32.07 18.56 18.74
N GLN A 154 -31.75 19.32 17.67
CA GLN A 154 -31.68 20.80 17.77
C GLN A 154 -32.21 21.49 16.51
N SER A 155 -33.51 21.47 16.31
CA SER A 155 -34.19 22.44 15.45
C SER A 155 -35.59 22.73 15.98
N GLY A 156 -35.67 23.72 16.85
CA GLY A 156 -36.96 24.23 17.32
C GLY A 156 -36.80 25.42 18.27
N GLY A 157 -36.72 26.62 17.74
CA GLY A 157 -36.68 27.85 18.55
C GLY A 157 -36.66 29.10 17.69
N SER A 158 -37.83 29.51 17.17
CA SER A 158 -38.07 30.82 16.58
C SER A 158 -37.81 31.94 17.59
N SER A 159 -37.04 32.95 17.24
CA SER A 159 -37.28 34.31 17.69
C SER A 159 -36.62 35.33 16.76
N SER A 160 -37.48 36.14 16.18
CA SER A 160 -37.20 37.33 15.40
C SER A 160 -36.49 38.40 16.22
N ARG A 161 -35.43 39.03 15.68
CA ARG A 161 -35.15 40.48 15.80
C ARG A 161 -34.02 40.99 14.92
N SER A 162 -34.43 41.93 14.06
CA SER A 162 -33.76 43.17 13.59
C SER A 162 -32.28 43.18 13.14
N ARG A 163 -32.19 43.44 11.84
CA ARG A 163 -31.26 44.32 11.10
C ARG A 163 -30.19 45.07 11.93
N GLN A 164 -28.92 44.80 11.64
CA GLN A 164 -27.89 45.83 11.48
C GLN A 164 -26.74 45.26 10.61
N ARG A 165 -26.46 45.94 9.46
CA ARG A 165 -25.29 45.73 8.63
C ARG A 165 -24.08 46.42 9.28
N PRO A 166 -22.93 45.80 9.35
CA PRO A 166 -21.67 46.52 9.40
C PRO A 166 -20.91 46.42 8.08
N ARG A 167 -20.28 47.53 7.78
CA ARG A 167 -19.47 47.96 6.65
C ARG A 167 -18.37 47.00 6.28
N ARG A 168 -18.17 46.81 4.95
CA ARG A 168 -16.97 46.31 4.30
C ARG A 168 -15.72 47.02 4.83
N ARG A 169 -14.79 46.25 5.42
CA ARG A 169 -13.38 46.62 5.52
C ARG A 169 -12.63 45.74 4.51
N ARG A 170 -12.00 46.40 3.55
CA ARG A 170 -10.97 45.85 2.69
C ARG A 170 -9.83 45.36 3.59
N ALA A 171 -9.48 44.05 3.55
CA ALA A 171 -8.24 43.53 4.05
C ALA A 171 -7.35 43.21 2.84
N SER A 172 -6.19 43.81 2.92
CA SER A 172 -5.04 43.77 2.04
C SER A 172 -4.56 42.33 1.77
N MET A 173 -4.28 42.05 0.49
CA MET A 173 -3.57 40.85 0.05
C MET A 173 -2.12 40.92 0.58
N ALA A 174 -1.74 40.00 1.44
CA ALA A 174 -0.35 39.72 1.74
C ALA A 174 0.15 38.66 0.76
N ALA A 175 1.19 39.00 0.03
CA ALA A 175 1.90 38.16 -0.94
C ALA A 175 2.57 36.97 -0.24
N VAL A 176 2.42 35.79 -0.80
CA VAL A 176 3.17 34.57 -0.45
C VAL A 176 4.50 34.57 -1.25
N PRO A 177 5.68 34.37 -0.63
CA PRO A 177 6.95 34.32 -1.36
C PRO A 177 7.15 32.99 -2.08
N GLY A 178 7.44 33.08 -3.34
CA GLY A 178 8.18 32.31 -4.31
C GLY A 178 8.49 30.83 -4.06
N GLU A 179 7.80 29.95 -4.78
CA GLU A 179 8.33 28.64 -5.17
C GLU A 179 9.38 28.80 -6.26
N ASN A 180 10.58 28.28 -6.02
CA ASN A 180 11.64 28.18 -7.03
C ASN A 180 11.27 27.14 -8.10
N PRO A 181 11.43 27.42 -9.39
CA PRO A 181 11.26 26.44 -10.45
C PRO A 181 12.42 25.44 -10.46
N PRO A 182 12.18 24.18 -10.87
CA PRO A 182 13.22 23.18 -11.00
C PRO A 182 14.19 23.51 -12.15
N PRO A 183 15.46 23.07 -12.08
CA PRO A 183 16.48 23.37 -13.10
C PRO A 183 16.17 22.63 -14.42
N PRO A 184 16.56 23.21 -15.58
CA PRO A 184 16.32 22.61 -16.88
C PRO A 184 17.22 21.38 -17.11
N PHE A 185 16.62 20.30 -17.59
CA PHE A 185 17.31 19.12 -18.09
C PHE A 185 18.25 19.51 -19.26
N ALA A 186 19.55 19.38 -19.07
CA ALA A 186 20.53 19.43 -20.14
C ALA A 186 20.46 18.11 -20.93
N ARG A 187 19.99 18.17 -22.15
CA ARG A 187 20.17 17.11 -23.17
C ARG A 187 21.64 17.08 -23.59
N ARG A 188 22.26 15.94 -23.49
CA ARG A 188 23.34 15.49 -24.40
C ARG A 188 23.18 13.99 -24.62
#